data_c344b7c3cb4ecf3e359e2229f3d61292
#
_entry.id   c344b7c3cb4ecf3e359e2229f3d61292
#
_cell.length_a   1.000
_cell.length_b   1.000
_cell.length_c   1.000
_cell.angle_alpha   90.00
_cell.angle_beta   90.00
_cell.angle_gamma   90.00
#
_symmetry.space_group_name_H-M   'P 1'
#
loop_
_entity.id
_entity.type
_entity.pdbx_description
1 polymer ?
#
loop_
_entity_poly.entity_id
_entity_poly.type
_entity_poly.pdbx_seq_one_letter_code
_entity_poly.pdbx_strand_id
1 'polypeptide(L)'
;MKNIIFAIATLFAAGTALADDSAITIGGVEMSNSSNSAGFAAVKKKLGKWQGKMTQSLTGQSFDVSYEWAVTSGGNTITERIVEDGVEMLTTYSDQDGELVVRHYCGLGTEPVFKLDALTDDSMSITIDEERSGLHREHHSFVTGMKWTMDSSNPNRMVFENTVILDGEITNNRAELSRVL
;
A
#
# COMPACT_ATOMS: atom_id res chain seq x y z
N MET A 1 -55.02 -36.21 1.90
CA MET A 1 -54.40 -35.13 1.11
C MET A 1 -53.02 -34.89 1.68
N LYS A 2 -51.94 -35.31 0.98
CA LYS A 2 -50.55 -35.17 1.41
C LYS A 2 -49.97 -33.93 0.75
N ASN A 3 -49.60 -32.93 1.55
CA ASN A 3 -48.91 -31.73 1.07
C ASN A 3 -47.43 -32.04 0.90
N ILE A 4 -46.94 -31.97 -0.32
CA ILE A 4 -45.52 -32.06 -0.68
C ILE A 4 -44.97 -30.63 -0.69
N ILE A 5 -44.06 -30.33 0.26
CA ILE A 5 -43.32 -29.06 0.30
C ILE A 5 -42.06 -29.25 -0.54
N PHE A 6 -41.98 -28.55 -1.66
CA PHE A 6 -40.75 -28.43 -2.46
C PHE A 6 -39.82 -27.38 -1.81
N ALA A 7 -38.70 -27.82 -1.28
CA ALA A 7 -37.60 -26.93 -0.87
C ALA A 7 -36.78 -26.58 -2.12
N ILE A 8 -36.79 -25.31 -2.52
CA ILE A 8 -35.90 -24.79 -3.56
C ILE A 8 -34.56 -24.46 -2.89
N ALA A 9 -33.55 -25.24 -3.16
CA ALA A 9 -32.19 -24.94 -2.79
C ALA A 9 -31.58 -23.95 -3.80
N THR A 10 -31.43 -22.70 -3.40
CA THR A 10 -30.70 -21.69 -4.17
C THR A 10 -29.17 -21.94 -4.04
N LEU A 11 -28.55 -22.45 -5.10
CA LEU A 11 -27.12 -22.55 -5.22
C LEU A 11 -26.55 -21.13 -5.46
N PHE A 12 -25.91 -20.57 -4.47
CA PHE A 12 -25.02 -19.40 -4.67
C PHE A 12 -23.73 -19.89 -5.33
N ALA A 13 -23.58 -19.63 -6.62
CA ALA A 13 -22.31 -19.76 -7.29
C ALA A 13 -21.42 -18.60 -6.83
N ALA A 14 -20.42 -18.88 -5.99
CA ALA A 14 -19.34 -17.96 -5.73
C ALA A 14 -18.52 -17.81 -7.02
N GLY A 15 -18.73 -16.71 -7.73
CA GLY A 15 -17.90 -16.34 -8.88
C GLY A 15 -16.50 -16.01 -8.37
N THR A 16 -15.55 -16.92 -8.58
CA THR A 16 -14.13 -16.58 -8.53
C THR A 16 -13.87 -15.61 -9.68
N ALA A 17 -13.61 -14.34 -9.36
CA ALA A 17 -13.06 -13.40 -10.34
C ALA A 17 -11.71 -13.97 -10.74
N LEU A 18 -11.65 -14.60 -11.91
CA LEU A 18 -10.39 -14.93 -12.56
C LEU A 18 -9.70 -13.60 -12.87
N ALA A 19 -8.46 -13.43 -12.43
CA ALA A 19 -7.62 -12.35 -12.90
C ALA A 19 -7.61 -12.45 -14.43
N ASP A 20 -7.99 -11.38 -15.12
CA ASP A 20 -7.92 -11.30 -16.57
C ASP A 20 -6.43 -11.31 -16.95
N ASP A 21 -5.99 -12.45 -17.42
CA ASP A 21 -4.60 -12.72 -17.84
C ASP A 21 -4.41 -12.28 -19.31
N SER A 22 -5.19 -11.29 -19.75
CA SER A 22 -5.07 -10.75 -21.11
C SER A 22 -3.71 -10.08 -21.27
N ALA A 23 -2.96 -10.52 -22.28
CA ALA A 23 -1.68 -9.93 -22.63
C ALA A 23 -1.83 -8.43 -22.92
N ILE A 24 -0.99 -7.62 -22.26
CA ILE A 24 -0.95 -6.17 -22.49
C ILE A 24 -0.24 -5.91 -23.81
N THR A 25 -0.86 -5.12 -24.69
CA THR A 25 -0.26 -4.74 -25.96
C THR A 25 -0.05 -3.24 -26.08
N ILE A 26 1.10 -2.83 -26.60
CA ILE A 26 1.40 -1.45 -26.95
C ILE A 26 1.77 -1.41 -28.44
N GLY A 27 0.99 -0.67 -29.25
CA GLY A 27 1.23 -0.59 -30.69
C GLY A 27 1.24 -1.95 -31.40
N GLY A 28 0.47 -2.92 -30.87
CA GLY A 28 0.42 -4.29 -31.42
C GLY A 28 1.57 -5.20 -30.94
N VAL A 29 2.45 -4.71 -30.08
CA VAL A 29 3.52 -5.52 -29.47
C VAL A 29 3.02 -6.04 -28.12
N GLU A 30 3.05 -7.36 -27.95
CA GLU A 30 2.70 -8.02 -26.71
C GLU A 30 3.79 -7.82 -25.66
N MET A 31 3.38 -7.36 -24.45
CA MET A 31 4.25 -7.17 -23.31
C MET A 31 4.20 -8.41 -22.42
N SER A 32 5.34 -8.85 -21.92
CA SER A 32 5.39 -9.94 -20.94
C SER A 32 4.83 -9.47 -19.60
N ASN A 33 3.95 -10.28 -19.01
CA ASN A 33 3.52 -10.09 -17.64
C ASN A 33 4.64 -10.55 -16.71
N SER A 34 5.04 -9.69 -15.76
CA SER A 34 5.93 -10.11 -14.70
C SER A 34 5.11 -10.85 -13.62
N SER A 35 5.69 -11.92 -13.08
CA SER A 35 5.12 -12.56 -11.89
C SER A 35 5.24 -11.60 -10.70
N ASN A 36 4.14 -11.41 -9.96
CA ASN A 36 4.15 -10.52 -8.82
C ASN A 36 4.66 -11.25 -7.57
N SER A 37 5.60 -10.63 -6.82
CA SER A 37 6.00 -11.10 -5.50
C SER A 37 4.84 -11.05 -4.51
N ALA A 38 4.96 -11.79 -3.40
CA ALA A 38 3.97 -11.74 -2.31
C ALA A 38 3.82 -10.31 -1.74
N GLY A 39 4.92 -9.54 -1.68
CA GLY A 39 4.89 -8.14 -1.26
C GLY A 39 4.07 -7.27 -2.19
N PHE A 40 4.27 -7.40 -3.51
CA PHE A 40 3.48 -6.65 -4.50
C PHE A 40 1.99 -7.05 -4.46
N ALA A 41 1.69 -8.34 -4.29
CA ALA A 41 0.32 -8.82 -4.11
C ALA A 41 -0.35 -8.22 -2.85
N ALA A 42 0.41 -8.04 -1.76
CA ALA A 42 -0.09 -7.37 -0.55
C ALA A 42 -0.40 -5.89 -0.78
N VAL A 43 0.41 -5.19 -1.58
CA VAL A 43 0.12 -3.79 -1.96
C VAL A 43 -1.19 -3.70 -2.74
N LYS A 44 -1.50 -4.66 -3.62
CA LYS A 44 -2.77 -4.70 -4.39
C LYS A 44 -4.01 -4.71 -3.49
N LYS A 45 -3.96 -5.25 -2.28
CA LYS A 45 -5.08 -5.22 -1.32
C LYS A 45 -5.48 -3.79 -0.92
N LYS A 46 -4.56 -2.82 -1.04
CA LYS A 46 -4.77 -1.41 -0.69
C LYS A 46 -5.36 -0.57 -1.83
N LEU A 47 -5.49 -1.09 -3.04
CA LEU A 47 -5.98 -0.33 -4.20
C LEU A 47 -7.25 0.44 -3.91
N GLY A 48 -7.33 1.67 -4.43
CA GLY A 48 -8.42 2.62 -4.24
C GLY A 48 -8.02 3.78 -3.32
N LYS A 49 -9.03 4.53 -2.88
CA LYS A 49 -8.85 5.73 -2.07
C LYS A 49 -9.14 5.47 -0.60
N TRP A 50 -8.33 6.07 0.25
CA TRP A 50 -8.42 5.99 1.69
C TRP A 50 -8.26 7.37 2.30
N GLN A 51 -8.95 7.60 3.40
CA GLN A 51 -8.87 8.86 4.14
C GLN A 51 -8.94 8.62 5.64
N GLY A 52 -8.40 9.54 6.41
CA GLY A 52 -8.43 9.47 7.87
C GLY A 52 -7.70 10.61 8.53
N LYS A 53 -7.29 10.35 9.77
CA LYS A 53 -6.48 11.29 10.55
C LYS A 53 -5.18 10.62 10.99
N MET A 54 -4.09 11.34 10.84
CA MET A 54 -2.79 10.97 11.37
C MET A 54 -2.53 11.75 12.66
N THR A 55 -1.96 11.07 13.64
CA THR A 55 -1.40 11.68 14.84
C THR A 55 0.10 11.53 14.82
N GLN A 56 0.80 12.66 14.95
CA GLN A 56 2.25 12.73 15.02
C GLN A 56 2.72 12.67 16.47
N SER A 57 3.62 11.75 16.80
CA SER A 57 4.07 11.57 18.18
C SER A 57 4.93 12.72 18.70
N LEU A 58 5.68 13.39 17.83
CA LEU A 58 6.60 14.47 18.21
C LEU A 58 5.86 15.68 18.79
N THR A 59 4.74 16.07 18.16
CA THR A 59 3.98 17.27 18.53
C THR A 59 2.63 16.96 19.21
N GLY A 60 2.16 15.71 19.11
CA GLY A 60 0.82 15.30 19.52
C GLY A 60 -0.30 15.84 18.62
N GLN A 61 0.03 16.51 17.52
CA GLN A 61 -0.96 17.07 16.60
C GLN A 61 -1.59 15.97 15.74
N SER A 62 -2.87 16.19 15.40
CA SER A 62 -3.61 15.35 14.47
C SER A 62 -4.07 16.18 13.27
N PHE A 63 -3.91 15.63 12.08
CA PHE A 63 -4.28 16.29 10.82
C PHE A 63 -4.92 15.28 9.85
N ASP A 64 -5.58 15.80 8.83
CA ASP A 64 -6.24 14.99 7.81
C ASP A 64 -5.22 14.40 6.83
N VAL A 65 -5.47 13.15 6.44
CA VAL A 65 -4.65 12.43 5.47
C VAL A 65 -5.50 11.72 4.44
N SER A 66 -4.98 11.60 3.22
CA SER A 66 -5.57 10.78 2.17
C SER A 66 -4.50 10.07 1.35
N TYR A 67 -4.83 8.85 0.93
CA TYR A 67 -3.98 7.98 0.15
C TYR A 67 -4.76 7.40 -1.03
N GLU A 68 -4.15 7.34 -2.20
CA GLU A 68 -4.76 6.72 -3.38
C GLU A 68 -3.77 5.77 -4.04
N TRP A 69 -4.07 4.47 -3.98
CA TRP A 69 -3.29 3.43 -4.66
C TRP A 69 -3.91 3.11 -6.00
N ALA A 70 -3.14 3.20 -7.07
CA ALA A 70 -3.56 2.91 -8.43
C ALA A 70 -2.51 2.09 -9.19
N VAL A 71 -2.99 1.13 -9.98
CA VAL A 71 -2.12 0.32 -10.86
C VAL A 71 -1.72 1.13 -12.08
N THR A 72 -0.47 1.01 -12.50
CA THR A 72 0.09 1.61 -13.71
C THR A 72 1.09 0.66 -14.39
N SER A 73 1.75 1.11 -15.44
CA SER A 73 2.81 0.37 -16.16
C SER A 73 2.38 -1.05 -16.55
N GLY A 74 1.15 -1.19 -17.06
CA GLY A 74 0.64 -2.49 -17.48
C GLY A 74 0.51 -3.52 -16.35
N GLY A 75 0.27 -3.08 -15.11
CA GLY A 75 0.14 -3.98 -13.96
C GLY A 75 1.42 -4.18 -13.15
N ASN A 76 2.57 -3.68 -13.63
CA ASN A 76 3.88 -3.92 -13.03
C ASN A 76 4.29 -2.88 -11.97
N THR A 77 3.51 -1.82 -11.80
CA THR A 77 3.76 -0.77 -10.81
C THR A 77 2.46 -0.33 -10.17
N ILE A 78 2.50 -0.05 -8.88
CA ILE A 78 1.43 0.64 -8.17
C ILE A 78 1.98 1.98 -7.71
N THR A 79 1.23 3.05 -7.95
CA THR A 79 1.50 4.37 -7.39
C THR A 79 0.61 4.59 -6.18
N GLU A 80 1.15 5.27 -5.18
CA GLU A 80 0.41 5.78 -4.03
C GLU A 80 0.56 7.29 -4.01
N ARG A 81 -0.51 8.00 -4.32
CA ARG A 81 -0.60 9.44 -4.11
C ARG A 81 -0.98 9.71 -2.67
N ILE A 82 -0.21 10.52 -2.00
CA ILE A 82 -0.33 10.82 -0.58
C ILE A 82 -0.63 12.31 -0.42
N VAL A 83 -1.55 12.66 0.48
CA VAL A 83 -1.72 14.03 0.97
C VAL A 83 -1.77 13.98 2.49
N GLU A 84 -0.81 14.62 3.13
CA GLU A 84 -0.72 14.72 4.58
C GLU A 84 -0.62 16.21 4.94
N ASP A 85 -1.58 16.71 5.73
CA ASP A 85 -1.69 18.15 6.09
C ASP A 85 -1.56 19.10 4.88
N GLY A 86 -2.14 18.71 3.74
CA GLY A 86 -2.07 19.45 2.49
C GLY A 86 -0.78 19.29 1.67
N VAL A 87 0.22 18.57 2.17
CA VAL A 87 1.46 18.27 1.43
C VAL A 87 1.26 17.04 0.57
N GLU A 88 1.47 17.19 -0.75
CA GLU A 88 1.41 16.07 -1.69
C GLU A 88 2.74 15.34 -1.76
N MET A 89 2.67 14.01 -1.76
CA MET A 89 3.82 13.09 -1.88
C MET A 89 3.44 11.93 -2.78
N LEU A 90 4.43 11.15 -3.19
CA LEU A 90 4.25 9.98 -4.06
C LEU A 90 5.07 8.80 -3.52
N THR A 91 4.49 7.61 -3.55
CA THR A 91 5.24 6.36 -3.40
C THR A 91 4.99 5.48 -4.62
N THR A 92 6.03 4.81 -5.08
CA THR A 92 5.93 3.79 -6.13
C THR A 92 6.31 2.42 -5.58
N TYR A 93 5.56 1.42 -5.96
CA TYR A 93 5.78 0.02 -5.63
C TYR A 93 5.99 -0.73 -6.94
N SER A 94 7.12 -1.37 -7.11
CA SER A 94 7.41 -2.19 -8.29
C SER A 94 7.98 -3.53 -7.87
N ASP A 95 7.79 -4.52 -8.72
CA ASP A 95 8.38 -5.84 -8.55
C ASP A 95 9.60 -5.94 -9.48
N GLN A 96 10.78 -6.17 -8.91
CA GLN A 96 12.02 -6.31 -9.65
C GLN A 96 12.67 -7.64 -9.27
N ASP A 97 12.78 -8.54 -10.24
CA ASP A 97 13.37 -9.88 -10.05
C ASP A 97 12.73 -10.70 -8.91
N GLY A 98 11.40 -10.52 -8.69
CA GLY A 98 10.66 -11.20 -7.63
C GLY A 98 10.75 -10.51 -6.25
N GLU A 99 11.37 -9.34 -6.17
CA GLU A 99 11.47 -8.55 -4.95
C GLU A 99 10.64 -7.26 -5.04
N LEU A 100 9.91 -6.95 -3.98
CA LEU A 100 9.23 -5.67 -3.85
C LEU A 100 10.24 -4.56 -3.61
N VAL A 101 10.27 -3.58 -4.51
CA VAL A 101 11.03 -2.33 -4.37
C VAL A 101 10.05 -1.19 -4.21
N VAL A 102 10.23 -0.40 -3.15
CA VAL A 102 9.40 0.76 -2.84
C VAL A 102 10.26 2.01 -2.83
N ARG A 103 9.80 3.08 -3.50
CA ARG A 103 10.47 4.37 -3.54
C ARG A 103 9.48 5.46 -3.13
N HIS A 104 9.82 6.23 -2.11
CA HIS A 104 8.99 7.28 -1.57
C HIS A 104 9.59 8.66 -1.85
N TYR A 105 8.82 9.53 -2.49
CA TYR A 105 9.16 10.92 -2.77
C TYR A 105 8.55 11.78 -1.67
N CYS A 106 9.38 12.07 -0.66
CA CYS A 106 8.96 12.64 0.61
C CYS A 106 8.83 14.16 0.57
N GLY A 107 7.86 14.71 1.28
CA GLY A 107 7.74 16.15 1.53
C GLY A 107 8.94 16.78 2.26
N LEU A 108 9.81 15.94 2.85
CA LEU A 108 11.08 16.36 3.46
C LEU A 108 12.20 16.60 2.43
N GLY A 109 11.91 16.42 1.13
CA GLY A 109 12.90 16.60 0.06
C GLY A 109 13.87 15.43 -0.12
N THR A 110 13.58 14.28 0.48
CA THR A 110 14.36 13.04 0.37
C THR A 110 13.60 11.95 -0.37
N GLU A 111 14.33 10.96 -0.88
CA GLU A 111 13.80 9.87 -1.70
C GLU A 111 14.24 8.51 -1.16
N PRO A 112 13.78 8.10 0.04
CA PRO A 112 14.14 6.80 0.59
C PRO A 112 13.63 5.64 -0.27
N VAL A 113 14.47 4.63 -0.43
CA VAL A 113 14.15 3.33 -1.02
C VAL A 113 13.91 2.34 0.11
N PHE A 114 12.86 1.53 -0.02
CA PHE A 114 12.51 0.54 0.99
C PHE A 114 12.50 -0.86 0.38
N LYS A 115 12.71 -1.84 1.24
CA LYS A 115 12.52 -3.27 0.99
C LYS A 115 11.47 -3.83 1.94
N LEU A 116 10.87 -4.95 1.57
CA LEU A 116 9.95 -5.69 2.42
C LEU A 116 10.68 -6.12 3.71
N ASP A 117 10.07 -5.84 4.87
CA ASP A 117 10.56 -6.24 6.18
C ASP A 117 9.78 -7.43 6.71
N ALA A 118 8.45 -7.32 6.78
CA ALA A 118 7.58 -8.40 7.21
C ALA A 118 6.25 -8.40 6.46
N LEU A 119 5.68 -9.59 6.31
CA LEU A 119 4.39 -9.81 5.66
C LEU A 119 3.61 -10.90 6.41
N THR A 120 2.34 -10.58 6.71
CA THR A 120 1.34 -11.54 7.21
C THR A 120 0.08 -11.43 6.35
N ASP A 121 -0.98 -12.17 6.69
CA ASP A 121 -2.24 -12.13 5.94
C ASP A 121 -2.91 -10.75 5.97
N ASP A 122 -2.76 -10.02 7.08
CA ASP A 122 -3.41 -8.74 7.34
C ASP A 122 -2.45 -7.56 7.51
N SER A 123 -1.14 -7.79 7.59
CA SER A 123 -0.16 -6.71 7.76
C SER A 123 1.04 -6.83 6.82
N MET A 124 1.60 -5.67 6.50
CA MET A 124 2.82 -5.53 5.72
C MET A 124 3.66 -4.41 6.31
N SER A 125 4.95 -4.64 6.52
CA SER A 125 5.92 -3.59 6.86
C SER A 125 7.06 -3.55 5.85
N ILE A 126 7.57 -2.34 5.64
CA ILE A 126 8.76 -2.05 4.84
C ILE A 126 9.74 -1.26 5.68
N THR A 127 11.01 -1.50 5.48
CA THR A 127 12.12 -0.79 6.13
C THR A 127 13.04 -0.20 5.08
N ILE A 128 13.72 0.89 5.45
CA ILE A 128 14.66 1.55 4.54
C ILE A 128 15.75 0.58 4.08
N ASP A 129 16.05 0.64 2.81
CA ASP A 129 17.27 0.08 2.24
C ASP A 129 18.34 1.18 2.24
N GLU A 130 19.18 1.19 3.25
CA GLU A 130 20.18 2.25 3.46
C GLU A 130 21.18 2.33 2.30
N GLU A 131 21.58 1.19 1.74
CA GLU A 131 22.51 1.12 0.62
C GLU A 131 21.93 1.76 -0.65
N ARG A 132 20.69 1.41 -1.00
CA ARG A 132 20.00 1.95 -2.18
C ARG A 132 19.54 3.39 -2.01
N SER A 133 19.28 3.82 -0.77
CA SER A 133 18.81 5.19 -0.47
C SER A 133 19.94 6.21 -0.45
N GLY A 134 21.13 5.83 0.01
CA GLY A 134 22.26 6.77 0.19
C GLY A 134 21.96 7.89 1.20
N LEU A 135 21.01 7.67 2.13
CA LEU A 135 20.60 8.64 3.15
C LEU A 135 21.31 8.38 4.46
N HIS A 136 21.73 9.44 5.13
CA HIS A 136 22.47 9.40 6.38
C HIS A 136 21.73 10.16 7.48
N ARG A 137 21.56 9.54 8.64
CA ARG A 137 20.80 10.07 9.78
C ARG A 137 21.32 11.39 10.34
N GLU A 138 22.63 11.62 10.17
CA GLU A 138 23.28 12.84 10.66
C GLU A 138 23.03 14.06 9.78
N HIS A 139 22.55 13.88 8.54
CA HIS A 139 22.46 14.95 7.54
C HIS A 139 21.09 15.07 6.88
N HIS A 140 20.22 14.04 7.03
CA HIS A 140 18.95 13.99 6.32
C HIS A 140 17.80 13.69 7.27
N SER A 141 16.66 14.29 7.00
CA SER A 141 15.35 13.91 7.56
C SER A 141 14.61 13.03 6.56
N PHE A 142 14.16 11.85 6.97
CA PHE A 142 13.52 10.88 6.07
C PHE A 142 12.71 9.82 6.82
N VAL A 143 11.81 9.18 6.10
CA VAL A 143 11.05 8.02 6.59
C VAL A 143 11.95 6.79 6.61
N THR A 144 11.98 6.06 7.74
CA THR A 144 12.81 4.85 7.91
C THR A 144 12.02 3.56 7.83
N GLY A 145 10.71 3.62 8.01
CA GLY A 145 9.85 2.45 7.93
C GLY A 145 8.38 2.83 7.85
N MET A 146 7.60 1.94 7.24
CA MET A 146 6.15 2.06 7.14
C MET A 146 5.49 0.71 7.40
N LYS A 147 4.32 0.73 8.02
CA LYS A 147 3.53 -0.46 8.30
C LYS A 147 2.06 -0.19 8.05
N TRP A 148 1.40 -1.13 7.39
CA TRP A 148 -0.04 -1.14 7.18
C TRP A 148 -0.62 -2.40 7.82
N THR A 149 -1.69 -2.24 8.59
CA THR A 149 -2.44 -3.35 9.17
C THR A 149 -3.90 -3.20 8.75
N MET A 150 -4.39 -4.15 7.96
CA MET A 150 -5.79 -4.24 7.56
C MET A 150 -6.62 -4.77 8.73
N ASP A 151 -7.82 -4.26 8.92
CA ASP A 151 -8.75 -4.83 9.88
C ASP A 151 -9.31 -6.15 9.31
N SER A 152 -9.00 -7.27 9.95
CA SER A 152 -9.46 -8.59 9.50
C SER A 152 -10.98 -8.76 9.52
N SER A 153 -11.68 -7.97 10.34
CA SER A 153 -13.15 -7.94 10.42
C SER A 153 -13.81 -6.95 9.46
N ASN A 154 -13.04 -5.97 8.94
CA ASN A 154 -13.55 -4.94 8.04
C ASN A 154 -12.50 -4.51 7.02
N PRO A 155 -12.53 -5.05 5.79
CA PRO A 155 -11.53 -4.76 4.74
C PRO A 155 -11.53 -3.30 4.27
N ASN A 156 -12.47 -2.47 4.75
CA ASN A 156 -12.52 -1.05 4.48
C ASN A 156 -11.88 -0.20 5.60
N ARG A 157 -11.20 -0.85 6.55
CA ARG A 157 -10.43 -0.18 7.60
C ARG A 157 -8.98 -0.65 7.61
N MET A 158 -8.08 0.29 7.86
CA MET A 158 -6.64 0.05 7.90
C MET A 158 -5.98 1.00 8.89
N VAL A 159 -4.96 0.51 9.59
CA VAL A 159 -4.04 1.34 10.36
C VAL A 159 -2.76 1.50 9.55
N PHE A 160 -2.30 2.72 9.41
CA PHE A 160 -1.00 3.06 8.85
C PHE A 160 -0.09 3.65 9.94
N GLU A 161 1.15 3.18 9.99
CA GLU A 161 2.17 3.65 10.91
C GLU A 161 3.46 3.93 10.13
N ASN A 162 4.13 5.03 10.44
CA ASN A 162 5.46 5.29 9.91
C ASN A 162 6.41 5.76 11.00
N THR A 163 7.70 5.53 10.77
CA THR A 163 8.80 6.04 11.59
C THR A 163 9.62 7.00 10.74
N VAL A 164 9.82 8.20 11.25
CA VAL A 164 10.53 9.28 10.56
C VAL A 164 11.68 9.78 11.44
N ILE A 165 12.81 10.08 10.83
CA ILE A 165 13.88 10.84 11.45
C ILE A 165 13.74 12.28 11.00
N LEU A 166 13.62 13.19 11.97
CA LEU A 166 13.56 14.64 11.77
C LEU A 166 14.69 15.28 12.56
N ASP A 167 15.67 15.85 11.87
CA ASP A 167 16.83 16.51 12.50
C ASP A 167 17.51 15.63 13.60
N GLY A 168 17.61 14.33 13.32
CA GLY A 168 18.18 13.33 14.23
C GLY A 168 17.21 12.75 15.27
N GLU A 169 16.01 13.32 15.45
CA GLU A 169 15.00 12.83 16.37
C GLU A 169 14.06 11.82 15.68
N ILE A 170 13.67 10.78 16.41
CA ILE A 170 12.74 9.76 15.90
C ILE A 170 11.31 10.15 16.28
N THR A 171 10.45 10.23 15.28
CA THR A 171 9.00 10.37 15.47
C THR A 171 8.26 9.17 14.87
N ASN A 172 7.21 8.74 15.55
CA ASN A 172 6.31 7.68 15.08
C ASN A 172 4.93 8.29 14.86
N ASN A 173 4.42 8.13 13.66
CA ASN A 173 3.11 8.64 13.30
C ASN A 173 2.15 7.47 13.07
N ARG A 174 0.87 7.68 13.39
CA ARG A 174 -0.16 6.65 13.24
C ARG A 174 -1.44 7.26 12.69
N ALA A 175 -1.97 6.65 11.64
CA ALA A 175 -3.24 7.02 11.05
C ALA A 175 -4.24 5.85 11.09
N GLU A 176 -5.51 6.19 11.35
CA GLU A 176 -6.64 5.29 11.15
C GLU A 176 -7.36 5.69 9.88
N LEU A 177 -7.40 4.75 8.93
CA LEU A 177 -7.87 4.98 7.57
C LEU A 177 -9.16 4.21 7.30
N SER A 178 -10.05 4.84 6.56
CA SER A 178 -11.24 4.22 6.01
C SER A 178 -11.24 4.34 4.48
N ARG A 179 -11.66 3.29 3.78
CA ARG A 179 -11.79 3.30 2.32
C ARG A 179 -12.92 4.25 1.91
N VAL A 180 -12.65 5.07 0.89
CA VAL A 180 -13.67 5.89 0.22
C VAL A 180 -14.36 5.01 -0.81
N LEU A 181 -15.66 4.81 -0.65
CA LEU A 181 -16.50 3.98 -1.54
C LEU A 181 -17.08 4.80 -2.68
#